data_59923b66a20c065a427a2c14088c873e
#
_entry.id   59923b66a20c065a427a2c14088c873e
#
_cell.length_a   1.000
_cell.length_b   1.000
_cell.length_c   1.000
_cell.angle_alpha   90.00
_cell.angle_beta   90.00
_cell.angle_gamma   90.00
#
_symmetry.space_group_name_H-M   'P 1'
#
loop_
_entity.id
_entity.type
_entity.pdbx_description
1 polymer ?
#
loop_
_entity_poly.entity_id
_entity_poly.type
_entity_poly.pdbx_seq_one_letter_code
_entity_poly.pdbx_strand_id
1 'polypeptide(L)'
;NRCILSKRETAILLALRMLYDESQERLGLEQDALCSVREVLEKIVTDYAILPAKPNMEEVKRALTVFENHSILQRIEGKFNQADCRFAILPTIQTAVSSERLNEVAAVLRKEETADEETEEDPAD
;
A
#
# COMPACT_ATOMS: atom_id res chain seq x y z
N ASN A 1 14.21 15.68 5.03
CA ASN A 1 13.04 15.94 4.23
C ASN A 1 12.00 14.88 4.30
N ARG A 2 10.82 15.31 4.48
CA ARG A 2 9.70 14.43 4.56
C ARG A 2 9.06 14.22 3.22
N CYS A 3 8.77 12.99 2.90
CA CYS A 3 8.00 12.67 1.72
C CYS A 3 6.53 12.76 2.08
N ILE A 4 5.80 13.65 1.43
CA ILE A 4 4.38 13.82 1.69
C ILE A 4 3.61 12.92 0.75
N LEU A 5 2.87 11.97 1.33
CA LEU A 5 2.11 10.99 0.58
C LEU A 5 0.64 11.37 0.53
N SER A 6 0.01 11.09 -0.60
CA SER A 6 -1.43 11.22 -0.71
C SER A 6 -2.11 10.13 0.11
N LYS A 7 -3.44 10.25 0.27
CA LYS A 7 -4.19 9.23 0.98
C LYS A 7 -4.03 7.86 0.33
N ARG A 8 -4.09 7.82 -0.98
CA ARG A 8 -4.00 6.55 -1.69
C ARG A 8 -2.60 5.96 -1.64
N GLU A 9 -1.59 6.83 -1.69
CA GLU A 9 -0.21 6.36 -1.53
C GLU A 9 0.00 5.79 -0.13
N THR A 10 -0.56 6.45 0.88
CA THR A 10 -0.46 5.95 2.24
C THR A 10 -1.17 4.61 2.38
N ALA A 11 -2.34 4.47 1.74
CA ALA A 11 -3.07 3.21 1.78
C ALA A 11 -2.26 2.08 1.16
N ILE A 12 -1.56 2.37 0.06
CA ILE A 12 -0.71 1.37 -0.57
C ILE A 12 0.41 0.97 0.38
N LEU A 13 1.02 1.94 1.04
CA LEU A 13 2.09 1.66 1.98
C LEU A 13 1.60 0.78 3.13
N LEU A 14 0.42 1.06 3.64
CA LEU A 14 -0.15 0.24 4.71
C LEU A 14 -0.40 -1.19 4.25
N ALA A 15 -0.91 -1.35 3.03
CA ALA A 15 -1.14 -2.68 2.49
C ALA A 15 0.17 -3.45 2.37
N LEU A 16 1.22 -2.77 1.93
CA LEU A 16 2.53 -3.40 1.84
C LEU A 16 3.03 -3.85 3.21
N ARG A 17 2.83 -3.00 4.23
CA ARG A 17 3.24 -3.37 5.58
C ARG A 17 2.49 -4.60 6.07
N MET A 18 1.19 -4.64 5.83
CA MET A 18 0.39 -5.79 6.26
C MET A 18 0.79 -7.06 5.51
N LEU A 19 1.06 -6.93 4.23
CA LEU A 19 1.55 -8.08 3.46
C LEU A 19 2.89 -8.57 3.99
N TYR A 20 3.76 -7.63 4.33
CA TYR A 20 5.05 -7.97 4.88
C TYR A 20 4.88 -8.74 6.19
N ASP A 21 4.00 -8.25 7.07
CA ASP A 21 3.77 -8.91 8.35
C ASP A 21 3.23 -10.32 8.16
N GLU A 22 2.28 -10.49 7.22
CA GLU A 22 1.73 -11.81 6.94
C GLU A 22 2.82 -12.77 6.47
N SER A 23 3.70 -12.25 5.62
CA SER A 23 4.80 -13.08 5.11
C SER A 23 5.73 -13.51 6.23
N GLN A 24 6.03 -12.60 7.16
CA GLN A 24 6.91 -12.93 8.26
C GLN A 24 6.31 -13.97 9.18
N GLU A 25 5.01 -13.85 9.44
CA GLU A 25 4.32 -14.83 10.27
C GLU A 25 4.40 -16.23 9.66
N ARG A 26 4.23 -16.27 8.34
CA ARG A 26 4.23 -17.54 7.63
C ARG A 26 5.61 -18.19 7.61
N LEU A 27 6.63 -17.39 7.37
CA LEU A 27 7.99 -17.90 7.20
C LEU A 27 8.76 -18.03 8.50
N GLY A 28 8.40 -17.23 9.49
CA GLY A 28 9.07 -17.28 10.78
C GLY A 28 10.46 -16.66 10.79
N LEU A 29 10.83 -15.98 9.71
CA LEU A 29 12.14 -15.35 9.60
C LEU A 29 11.96 -13.97 9.00
N GLU A 30 12.85 -13.08 9.37
CA GLU A 30 12.85 -11.72 8.83
C GLU A 30 13.51 -11.76 7.46
N GLN A 31 12.71 -11.72 6.43
CA GLN A 31 13.24 -11.72 5.08
C GLN A 31 12.31 -10.97 4.16
N ASP A 32 12.79 -10.76 2.92
CA ASP A 32 12.01 -10.02 1.94
C ASP A 32 10.70 -10.74 1.64
N ALA A 33 9.65 -9.95 1.46
CA ALA A 33 8.34 -10.51 1.13
C ALA A 33 8.07 -10.31 -0.35
N LEU A 34 7.95 -11.42 -1.08
CA LEU A 34 7.69 -11.36 -2.52
C LEU A 34 6.20 -11.22 -2.78
N CYS A 35 5.83 -10.30 -3.67
CA CYS A 35 4.44 -10.14 -4.01
C CYS A 35 4.31 -9.47 -5.38
N SER A 36 3.06 -9.34 -5.84
CA SER A 36 2.76 -8.70 -7.10
C SER A 36 1.86 -7.50 -6.87
N VAL A 37 1.81 -6.63 -7.89
CA VAL A 37 0.91 -5.47 -7.83
C VAL A 37 -0.53 -5.94 -7.66
N ARG A 38 -0.92 -7.01 -8.34
CA ARG A 38 -2.28 -7.53 -8.21
C ARG A 38 -2.62 -7.87 -6.77
N GLU A 39 -1.69 -8.51 -6.06
CA GLU A 39 -1.92 -8.86 -4.67
C GLU A 39 -2.14 -7.63 -3.80
N VAL A 40 -1.34 -6.60 -4.04
CA VAL A 40 -1.48 -5.37 -3.26
C VAL A 40 -2.87 -4.76 -3.46
N LEU A 41 -3.32 -4.71 -4.71
CA LEU A 41 -4.62 -4.12 -5.01
C LEU A 41 -5.75 -4.92 -4.39
N GLU A 42 -5.66 -6.25 -4.43
CA GLU A 42 -6.68 -7.08 -3.82
C GLU A 42 -6.71 -6.90 -2.31
N LYS A 43 -5.55 -6.78 -1.68
CA LYS A 43 -5.51 -6.58 -0.24
C LYS A 43 -6.12 -5.25 0.15
N ILE A 44 -5.84 -4.21 -0.62
CA ILE A 44 -6.37 -2.89 -0.30
C ILE A 44 -7.89 -2.86 -0.29
N VAL A 45 -8.51 -3.46 -1.30
CA VAL A 45 -9.95 -3.36 -1.49
C VAL A 45 -10.69 -4.49 -0.77
N THR A 46 -10.21 -5.72 -0.96
CA THR A 46 -10.96 -6.89 -0.52
C THR A 46 -10.62 -7.32 0.91
N ASP A 47 -9.34 -7.57 1.16
CA ASP A 47 -8.95 -8.20 2.42
C ASP A 47 -8.87 -7.21 3.57
N TYR A 48 -8.23 -6.08 3.34
CA TYR A 48 -8.03 -5.09 4.39
C TYR A 48 -9.08 -3.98 4.36
N ALA A 49 -9.75 -3.83 3.24
CA ALA A 49 -10.81 -2.82 3.06
C ALA A 49 -10.33 -1.43 3.46
N ILE A 50 -9.13 -1.07 3.02
CA ILE A 50 -8.57 0.25 3.31
C ILE A 50 -9.20 1.30 2.40
N LEU A 51 -9.40 0.95 1.14
CA LEU A 51 -10.03 1.82 0.16
C LEU A 51 -11.27 1.12 -0.42
N PRO A 52 -12.28 1.89 -0.79
CA PRO A 52 -13.50 1.30 -1.36
C PRO A 52 -13.31 0.79 -2.79
N ALA A 53 -12.32 1.31 -3.49
CA ALA A 53 -12.06 0.92 -4.87
C ALA A 53 -10.56 0.95 -5.13
N LYS A 54 -10.14 0.25 -6.17
CA LYS A 54 -8.75 0.19 -6.52
C LYS A 54 -8.24 1.55 -6.99
N PRO A 55 -7.06 1.97 -6.54
CA PRO A 55 -6.44 3.16 -7.12
C PRO A 55 -6.09 2.90 -8.57
N ASN A 56 -6.00 3.97 -9.38
CA ASN A 56 -5.65 3.76 -10.78
C ASN A 56 -4.16 3.40 -10.88
N MET A 57 -3.81 2.83 -12.04
CA MET A 57 -2.48 2.27 -12.18
C MET A 57 -1.38 3.33 -12.19
N GLU A 58 -1.70 4.56 -12.58
CA GLU A 58 -0.71 5.62 -12.51
C GLU A 58 -0.41 6.02 -11.07
N GLU A 59 -1.43 6.01 -10.23
CA GLU A 59 -1.22 6.25 -8.81
C GLU A 59 -0.38 5.15 -8.18
N VAL A 60 -0.66 3.91 -8.57
CA VAL A 60 0.10 2.77 -8.08
C VAL A 60 1.56 2.89 -8.50
N LYS A 61 1.79 3.21 -9.77
CA LYS A 61 3.15 3.36 -10.28
C LYS A 61 3.91 4.44 -9.52
N ARG A 62 3.26 5.58 -9.30
CA ARG A 62 3.90 6.68 -8.60
C ARG A 62 4.27 6.28 -7.17
N ALA A 63 3.32 5.65 -6.48
CA ALA A 63 3.56 5.26 -5.11
C ALA A 63 4.69 4.25 -4.99
N LEU A 64 4.65 3.20 -5.81
CA LEU A 64 5.66 2.15 -5.72
C LEU A 64 7.03 2.68 -6.12
N THR A 65 7.09 3.61 -7.06
CA THR A 65 8.36 4.22 -7.45
C THR A 65 8.96 4.99 -6.28
N VAL A 66 8.13 5.75 -5.56
CA VAL A 66 8.60 6.49 -4.39
C VAL A 66 9.13 5.50 -3.35
N PHE A 67 8.40 4.42 -3.11
CA PHE A 67 8.80 3.47 -2.09
C PHE A 67 10.07 2.74 -2.49
N GLU A 68 10.25 2.48 -3.78
CA GLU A 68 11.51 1.88 -4.23
C GLU A 68 12.68 2.84 -4.01
N ASN A 69 12.46 4.12 -4.27
CA ASN A 69 13.50 5.12 -4.07
C ASN A 69 13.88 5.25 -2.60
N HIS A 70 12.98 4.90 -1.70
CA HIS A 70 13.25 4.94 -0.27
C HIS A 70 13.66 3.57 0.28
N SER A 71 13.98 2.64 -0.59
CA SER A 71 14.46 1.31 -0.22
C SER A 71 13.45 0.51 0.59
N ILE A 72 12.16 0.76 0.35
CA ILE A 72 11.11 0.01 1.02
C ILE A 72 10.78 -1.25 0.23
N LEU A 73 10.97 -1.20 -1.08
CA LEU A 73 10.76 -2.36 -1.92
C LEU A 73 11.74 -2.36 -3.07
N GLN A 74 11.79 -3.47 -3.79
CA GLN A 74 12.69 -3.61 -4.93
C GLN A 74 11.94 -4.34 -6.04
N ARG A 75 11.83 -3.70 -7.19
CA ARG A 75 11.18 -4.32 -8.34
C ARG A 75 12.01 -5.48 -8.86
N ILE A 76 11.33 -6.58 -9.18
CA ILE A 76 12.00 -7.76 -9.69
C ILE A 76 11.71 -7.92 -11.17
N GLU A 77 10.45 -7.73 -11.55
CA GLU A 77 10.08 -8.01 -12.94
C GLU A 77 8.81 -7.22 -13.28
N GLY A 78 8.73 -6.72 -14.51
CA GLY A 78 7.57 -5.97 -14.97
C GLY A 78 7.65 -4.50 -14.60
N LYS A 79 6.57 -3.79 -14.84
CA LYS A 79 6.46 -2.37 -14.53
C LYS A 79 5.40 -2.15 -13.47
N PHE A 80 5.60 -1.14 -12.62
CA PHE A 80 4.70 -0.90 -11.50
C PHE A 80 3.26 -0.59 -11.93
N ASN A 81 3.04 -0.20 -13.17
CA ASN A 81 1.68 0.03 -13.64
C ASN A 81 1.08 -1.21 -14.31
N GLN A 82 1.67 -2.37 -14.09
CA GLN A 82 1.15 -3.64 -14.60
C GLN A 82 0.79 -4.54 -13.42
N ALA A 83 -0.35 -5.20 -13.54
CA ALA A 83 -0.84 -6.03 -12.45
C ALA A 83 0.10 -7.21 -12.15
N ASP A 84 0.81 -7.70 -13.15
CA ASP A 84 1.69 -8.84 -12.97
C ASP A 84 3.11 -8.44 -12.59
N CYS A 85 3.34 -7.16 -12.33
CA CYS A 85 4.64 -6.71 -11.84
C CYS A 85 4.96 -7.39 -10.51
N ARG A 86 6.18 -7.85 -10.36
CA ARG A 86 6.60 -8.54 -9.14
C ARG A 86 7.70 -7.74 -8.45
N PHE A 87 7.64 -7.73 -7.15
CA PHE A 87 8.63 -7.01 -6.36
C PHE A 87 8.77 -7.64 -4.98
N ALA A 88 9.81 -7.24 -4.29
CA ALA A 88 10.09 -7.69 -2.93
C ALA A 88 9.88 -6.52 -1.97
N ILE A 89 9.13 -6.76 -0.91
CA ILE A 89 8.99 -5.77 0.16
C ILE A 89 10.12 -6.01 1.13
N LEU A 90 10.90 -4.98 1.40
CA LEU A 90 12.12 -5.10 2.20
C LEU A 90 11.83 -4.85 3.67
N PRO A 91 12.65 -5.41 4.57
CA PRO A 91 12.45 -5.20 6.02
C PRO A 91 12.45 -3.73 6.42
N THR A 92 13.01 -2.86 5.60
CA THR A 92 13.01 -1.42 5.84
C THR A 92 11.61 -0.88 6.11
N ILE A 93 10.59 -1.54 5.58
CA ILE A 93 9.21 -1.07 5.75
C ILE A 93 8.82 -1.03 7.22
N GLN A 94 9.46 -1.84 8.06
CA GLN A 94 9.16 -1.83 9.49
C GLN A 94 9.49 -0.49 10.13
N THR A 95 10.48 0.19 9.59
CA THR A 95 10.82 1.51 10.07
C THR A 95 9.87 2.57 9.53
N ALA A 96 9.44 2.40 8.27
CA ALA A 96 8.54 3.37 7.64
C ALA A 96 7.16 3.35 8.25
N VAL A 97 6.65 2.18 8.62
CA VAL A 97 5.32 2.04 9.21
C VAL A 97 5.44 1.17 10.45
N SER A 98 5.34 1.78 11.62
CA SER A 98 5.45 1.02 12.85
C SER A 98 4.18 0.20 13.10
N SER A 99 4.36 -0.92 13.77
CA SER A 99 3.23 -1.79 14.10
C SER A 99 2.23 -1.08 15.00
N GLU A 100 2.72 -0.22 15.87
CA GLU A 100 1.86 0.45 16.84
C GLU A 100 0.85 1.36 16.18
N ARG A 101 1.22 1.95 15.06
CA ARG A 101 0.34 2.91 14.41
C ARG A 101 -0.43 2.34 13.24
N LEU A 102 -0.15 1.09 12.92
CA LEU A 102 -0.75 0.49 11.72
C LEU A 102 -2.27 0.54 11.74
N ASN A 103 -2.86 0.06 12.82
CA ASN A 103 -4.32 0.00 12.92
C ASN A 103 -4.94 1.38 13.00
N GLU A 104 -4.28 2.29 13.72
CA GLU A 104 -4.80 3.65 13.84
C GLU A 104 -4.87 4.35 12.48
N VAL A 105 -3.80 4.24 11.73
CA VAL A 105 -3.74 4.92 10.43
C VAL A 105 -4.74 4.29 9.47
N ALA A 106 -4.85 2.97 9.48
CA ALA A 106 -5.80 2.30 8.62
C ALA A 106 -7.24 2.74 8.92
N ALA A 107 -7.56 2.85 10.20
CA ALA A 107 -8.91 3.28 10.59
C ALA A 107 -9.20 4.71 10.13
N VAL A 108 -8.21 5.58 10.26
CA VAL A 108 -8.38 6.96 9.82
C VAL A 108 -8.61 7.02 8.31
N LEU A 109 -7.82 6.25 7.56
CA LEU A 109 -7.96 6.24 6.11
C LEU A 109 -9.32 5.73 5.66
N ARG A 110 -9.81 4.68 6.31
CA ARG A 110 -11.13 4.16 5.96
C ARG A 110 -12.21 5.21 6.19
N LYS A 111 -12.12 5.90 7.31
CA LYS A 111 -13.08 6.93 7.64
C LYS A 111 -13.03 8.09 6.66
N GLU A 112 -11.83 8.52 6.30
CA GLU A 112 -11.67 9.62 5.37
C GLU A 112 -12.14 9.27 3.97
N GLU A 113 -11.90 8.04 3.53
CA GLU A 113 -12.35 7.63 2.21
C GLU A 113 -13.87 7.58 2.15
N THR A 114 -14.50 7.14 3.23
CA THR A 114 -15.97 7.14 3.27
C THR A 114 -16.51 8.56 3.17
N ALA A 115 -15.90 9.49 3.88
CA ALA A 115 -16.32 10.88 3.83
C ALA A 115 -16.10 11.47 2.45
N ASP A 116 -14.97 11.13 1.82
CA ASP A 116 -14.68 11.61 0.49
C ASP A 116 -15.70 11.09 -0.52
N GLU A 117 -16.10 9.83 -0.36
CA GLU A 117 -17.10 9.26 -1.23
C GLU A 117 -18.42 10.00 -1.12
N GLU A 118 -18.82 10.30 0.10
CA GLU A 118 -20.05 11.05 0.31
C GLU A 118 -19.97 12.41 -0.33
N THR A 119 -18.82 13.04 -0.23
CA THR A 119 -18.61 14.34 -0.84
C THR A 119 -18.67 14.25 -2.35
N GLU A 120 -18.10 13.23 -2.91
CA GLU A 120 -18.05 13.07 -4.36
C GLU A 120 -19.42 12.83 -4.95
N GLU A 121 -20.35 12.34 -4.17
CA GLU A 121 -21.70 12.19 -4.65
C GLU A 121 -22.39 13.52 -4.87
N ASP A 122 -21.80 14.56 -4.39
CA ASP A 122 -22.34 15.90 -4.57
C ASP A 122 -22.35 16.24 -6.06
N PRO A 123 -23.52 16.48 -6.59
CA PRO A 123 -23.64 16.78 -8.03
C PRO A 123 -23.06 18.11 -8.43
N ALA A 124 -22.57 18.85 -7.51
CA ALA A 124 -21.96 20.13 -7.83
C ALA A 124 -20.79 19.97 -8.79
N ASP A 125 -20.27 18.83 -8.91
CA ASP A 125 -19.17 18.58 -9.82
C ASP A 125 -19.53 18.71 -11.29
#